data_308cbff9f74546468aba8c3d3e487974
#
_entry.id   308cbff9f74546468aba8c3d3e487974
#
_cell.length_a   1.000
_cell.length_b   1.000
_cell.length_c   1.000
_cell.angle_alpha   90.00
_cell.angle_beta   90.00
_cell.angle_gamma   90.00
#
_symmetry.space_group_name_H-M   'P 1'
#
loop_
_entity.id
_entity.type
_entity.pdbx_description
1 polymer ?
#
loop_
_entity_poly.entity_id
_entity_poly.type
_entity_poly.pdbx_seq_one_letter_code
_entity_poly.pdbx_strand_id
1 'polypeptide(L)'
;LAALEGLAPLFVGRPVLMDHKWSAGTQTARIYAAGVEEAENVHRLVLRCYMPRTEQTASTITAIESGILRECSVGCAVERALCSICGADQVQTCCQHWPGREYDGRLCVMELDGAKDAYEVSLVAVPAQPGAGIVKSKRYGGRESPDEPGDDEVFQLAMARQEQEEMRYGGNEL
;
A
#
# COMPACT_ATOMS: atom_id res chain seq x y z
N LEU A 1 -10.19 -11.47 -2.64
CA LEU A 1 -10.87 -10.17 -2.76
C LEU A 1 -11.16 -9.59 -1.37
N ALA A 2 -11.92 -10.27 -0.51
CA ALA A 2 -12.33 -9.76 0.81
C ALA A 2 -11.17 -9.24 1.67
N ALA A 3 -10.01 -9.90 1.65
CA ALA A 3 -8.83 -9.44 2.39
C ALA A 3 -8.31 -8.09 1.85
N LEU A 4 -8.32 -7.87 0.54
CA LEU A 4 -7.91 -6.59 -0.07
C LEU A 4 -8.91 -5.47 0.26
N GLU A 5 -10.21 -5.76 0.20
CA GLU A 5 -11.28 -4.83 0.56
C GLU A 5 -11.20 -4.42 2.04
N GLY A 6 -10.88 -5.36 2.91
CA GLY A 6 -10.67 -5.09 4.33
C GLY A 6 -9.39 -4.29 4.63
N LEU A 7 -8.31 -4.51 3.86
CA LEU A 7 -7.03 -3.79 4.02
C LEU A 7 -7.09 -2.36 3.49
N ALA A 8 -7.82 -2.11 2.39
CA ALA A 8 -7.83 -0.81 1.73
C ALA A 8 -8.10 0.37 2.70
N PRO A 9 -9.18 0.39 3.49
CA PRO A 9 -9.44 1.50 4.40
C PRO A 9 -8.37 1.67 5.49
N LEU A 10 -7.67 0.59 5.88
CA LEU A 10 -6.64 0.64 6.91
C LEU A 10 -5.35 1.34 6.45
N PHE A 11 -5.14 1.41 5.13
CA PHE A 11 -3.97 2.12 4.56
C PHE A 11 -4.15 3.63 4.50
N VAL A 12 -5.38 4.17 4.56
CA VAL A 12 -5.60 5.61 4.49
C VAL A 12 -4.94 6.30 5.69
N GLY A 13 -4.16 7.35 5.42
CA GLY A 13 -3.35 8.04 6.43
C GLY A 13 -2.00 7.39 6.76
N ARG A 14 -1.69 6.21 6.24
CA ARG A 14 -0.40 5.55 6.50
C ARG A 14 0.74 6.17 5.69
N PRO A 15 1.98 6.11 6.20
CA PRO A 15 3.14 6.69 5.54
C PRO A 15 3.61 5.86 4.35
N VAL A 16 4.28 6.55 3.41
CA VAL A 16 5.15 5.91 2.42
C VAL A 16 6.59 6.03 2.92
N LEU A 17 7.26 4.90 3.07
CA LEU A 17 8.62 4.79 3.59
C LEU A 17 9.62 4.40 2.49
N MET A 18 10.89 4.29 2.88
CA MET A 18 11.98 3.72 2.08
C MET A 18 12.46 2.44 2.78
N ASP A 19 12.56 1.33 2.01
CA ASP A 19 13.15 0.04 2.45
C ASP A 19 12.58 -0.51 3.77
N HIS A 20 11.29 -0.33 4.04
CA HIS A 20 10.66 -0.74 5.31
C HIS A 20 11.32 -0.18 6.57
N LYS A 21 12.04 0.95 6.45
CA LYS A 21 12.71 1.59 7.59
C LYS A 21 11.73 2.45 8.36
N TRP A 22 11.38 2.04 9.56
CA TRP A 22 10.46 2.72 10.46
C TRP A 22 11.14 3.90 11.17
N SER A 23 11.31 4.99 10.43
CA SER A 23 11.93 6.21 10.91
C SER A 23 11.20 7.42 10.34
N ALA A 24 11.07 8.47 11.14
CA ALA A 24 10.49 9.73 10.68
C ALA A 24 11.24 10.31 9.46
N GLY A 25 12.57 10.15 9.42
CA GLY A 25 13.41 10.63 8.32
C GLY A 25 13.27 9.85 7.00
N THR A 26 12.61 8.68 7.01
CA THR A 26 12.37 7.87 5.81
C THR A 26 10.96 8.02 5.23
N GLN A 27 10.12 8.84 5.85
CA GLN A 27 8.79 9.14 5.33
C GLN A 27 8.90 10.09 4.14
N THR A 28 8.44 9.64 2.97
CA THR A 28 8.54 10.42 1.72
C THR A 28 7.19 10.92 1.24
N ALA A 29 6.11 10.21 1.58
CA ALA A 29 4.76 10.51 1.13
C ALA A 29 3.72 10.00 2.13
N ARG A 30 2.44 10.31 1.87
CA ARG A 30 1.32 9.83 2.68
C ARG A 30 0.19 9.32 1.79
N ILE A 31 -0.45 8.24 2.21
CA ILE A 31 -1.61 7.66 1.53
C ILE A 31 -2.84 8.48 1.89
N TYR A 32 -3.54 9.04 0.90
CA TYR A 32 -4.76 9.81 1.12
C TYR A 32 -6.03 9.07 0.68
N ALA A 33 -5.90 8.06 -0.19
CA ALA A 33 -7.01 7.22 -0.59
C ALA A 33 -6.51 5.81 -0.92
N ALA A 34 -7.36 4.81 -0.71
CA ALA A 34 -7.10 3.43 -1.02
C ALA A 34 -8.38 2.73 -1.50
N GLY A 35 -8.24 1.76 -2.38
CA GLY A 35 -9.35 0.98 -2.91
C GLY A 35 -8.86 -0.28 -3.59
N VAL A 36 -9.80 -1.14 -3.97
CA VAL A 36 -9.52 -2.32 -4.79
C VAL A 36 -10.03 -2.03 -6.20
N GLU A 37 -9.16 -2.21 -7.17
CA GLU A 37 -9.49 -2.06 -8.59
C GLU A 37 -9.30 -3.40 -9.30
N GLU A 38 -10.18 -3.71 -10.25
CA GLU A 38 -10.07 -4.87 -11.11
C GLU A 38 -9.51 -4.45 -12.46
N ALA A 39 -8.41 -5.08 -12.87
CA ALA A 39 -7.83 -4.92 -14.19
C ALA A 39 -7.33 -6.27 -14.69
N GLU A 40 -7.67 -6.63 -15.93
CA GLU A 40 -7.22 -7.88 -16.57
C GLU A 40 -7.57 -9.14 -15.75
N ASN A 41 -8.76 -9.17 -15.13
CA ASN A 41 -9.23 -10.21 -14.22
C ASN A 41 -8.37 -10.40 -12.94
N VAL A 42 -7.59 -9.39 -12.56
CA VAL A 42 -6.82 -9.38 -11.33
C VAL A 42 -7.29 -8.24 -10.44
N HIS A 43 -7.63 -8.55 -9.18
CA HIS A 43 -7.92 -7.53 -8.18
C HIS A 43 -6.63 -7.00 -7.60
N ARG A 44 -6.49 -5.68 -7.59
CA ARG A 44 -5.29 -4.97 -7.07
C ARG A 44 -5.70 -3.99 -5.98
N LEU A 45 -4.94 -3.97 -4.89
CA LEU A 45 -5.00 -2.90 -3.92
C LEU A 45 -4.31 -1.67 -4.51
N VAL A 46 -5.05 -0.60 -4.72
CA VAL A 46 -4.54 0.66 -5.26
C VAL A 46 -4.48 1.69 -4.15
N LEU A 47 -3.28 2.21 -3.89
CA LEU A 47 -3.00 3.21 -2.87
C LEU A 47 -2.67 4.53 -3.57
N ARG A 48 -3.45 5.58 -3.31
CA ARG A 48 -3.18 6.92 -3.83
C ARG A 48 -2.41 7.72 -2.79
N CYS A 49 -1.23 8.18 -3.18
CA CYS A 49 -0.31 8.86 -2.29
C CYS A 49 -0.01 10.27 -2.81
N TYR A 50 0.21 11.21 -1.89
CA TYR A 50 0.84 12.49 -2.23
C TYR A 50 2.26 12.54 -1.67
N MET A 51 3.16 13.11 -2.46
CA MET A 51 4.55 13.36 -2.09
C MET A 51 4.83 14.85 -2.32
N PRO A 52 5.07 15.64 -1.26
CA PRO A 52 5.35 17.06 -1.42
C PRO A 52 6.68 17.26 -2.15
N ARG A 53 6.73 18.24 -3.04
CA ARG A 53 7.97 18.62 -3.74
C ARG A 53 8.82 19.50 -2.83
N THR A 54 9.74 18.90 -2.12
CA THR A 54 10.71 19.55 -1.23
C THR A 54 12.12 19.20 -1.67
N GLU A 55 13.12 19.89 -1.12
CA GLU A 55 14.52 19.56 -1.35
C GLU A 55 14.84 18.11 -0.95
N GLN A 56 14.24 17.61 0.14
CA GLN A 56 14.43 16.25 0.63
C GLN A 56 13.82 15.18 -0.28
N THR A 57 12.70 15.48 -0.95
CA THR A 57 11.99 14.50 -1.81
C THR A 57 12.37 14.62 -3.29
N ALA A 58 13.12 15.65 -3.69
CA ALA A 58 13.43 15.92 -5.08
C ALA A 58 14.11 14.75 -5.80
N SER A 59 15.10 14.11 -5.17
CA SER A 59 15.80 12.95 -5.73
C SER A 59 14.90 11.73 -5.86
N THR A 60 14.04 11.48 -4.87
CA THR A 60 13.06 10.39 -4.90
C THR A 60 12.04 10.59 -6.02
N ILE A 61 11.52 11.82 -6.17
CA ILE A 61 10.58 12.15 -7.25
C ILE A 61 11.26 11.93 -8.61
N THR A 62 12.48 12.40 -8.79
CA THR A 62 13.25 12.19 -10.03
C THR A 62 13.45 10.72 -10.33
N ALA A 63 13.78 9.89 -9.32
CA ALA A 63 13.95 8.45 -9.48
C ALA A 63 12.63 7.75 -9.86
N ILE A 64 11.50 8.17 -9.30
CA ILE A 64 10.17 7.67 -9.68
C ILE A 64 9.80 8.11 -11.11
N GLU A 65 9.96 9.38 -11.44
CA GLU A 65 9.61 9.94 -12.75
C GLU A 65 10.44 9.32 -13.88
N SER A 66 11.72 9.05 -13.62
CA SER A 66 12.62 8.36 -14.56
C SER A 66 12.40 6.85 -14.67
N GLY A 67 11.60 6.26 -13.76
CA GLY A 67 11.34 4.82 -13.74
C GLY A 67 12.45 3.98 -13.10
N ILE A 68 13.45 4.61 -12.45
CA ILE A 68 14.49 3.91 -11.69
C ILE A 68 13.91 3.29 -10.43
N LEU A 69 13.04 4.04 -9.73
CA LEU A 69 12.35 3.58 -8.53
C LEU A 69 10.87 3.32 -8.87
N ARG A 70 10.49 2.06 -8.98
CA ARG A 70 9.17 1.65 -9.44
C ARG A 70 8.47 0.67 -8.51
N GLU A 71 9.24 -0.11 -7.79
CA GLU A 71 8.75 -1.22 -7.00
C GLU A 71 8.27 -0.72 -5.62
N CYS A 72 7.18 -1.29 -5.14
CA CYS A 72 6.68 -1.01 -3.80
C CYS A 72 6.25 -2.31 -3.09
N SER A 73 6.28 -2.27 -1.77
CA SER A 73 5.86 -3.36 -0.91
C SER A 73 5.08 -2.80 0.26
N VAL A 74 4.08 -3.53 0.74
CA VAL A 74 3.23 -3.09 1.86
C VAL A 74 3.62 -3.80 3.15
N GLY A 75 3.58 -3.08 4.27
CA GLY A 75 3.58 -3.64 5.61
C GLY A 75 2.16 -3.71 6.16
N CYS A 76 1.65 -4.91 6.40
CA CYS A 76 0.33 -5.12 6.95
C CYS A 76 0.28 -6.36 7.86
N ALA A 77 -0.77 -6.47 8.66
CA ALA A 77 -1.09 -7.67 9.41
C ALA A 77 -2.39 -8.28 8.90
N VAL A 78 -2.43 -9.60 8.88
CA VAL A 78 -3.59 -10.41 8.54
C VAL A 78 -3.92 -11.38 9.67
N GLU A 79 -5.13 -11.89 9.71
CA GLU A 79 -5.53 -12.86 10.70
C GLU A 79 -4.93 -14.25 10.42
N ARG A 80 -4.84 -14.61 9.13
CA ARG A 80 -4.35 -15.91 8.66
C ARG A 80 -3.43 -15.76 7.45
N ALA A 81 -2.43 -16.62 7.38
CA ALA A 81 -1.54 -16.76 6.24
C ALA A 81 -1.43 -18.25 5.89
N LEU A 82 -2.29 -18.72 4.99
CA LEU A 82 -2.44 -20.13 4.69
C LEU A 82 -1.44 -20.58 3.62
N CYS A 83 -0.70 -21.65 3.90
CA CYS A 83 0.20 -22.26 2.94
C CYS A 83 -0.63 -22.94 1.82
N SER A 84 -0.42 -22.57 0.55
CA SER A 84 -1.12 -23.16 -0.59
C SER A 84 -0.85 -24.65 -0.83
N ILE A 85 0.23 -25.19 -0.23
CA ILE A 85 0.61 -26.61 -0.38
C ILE A 85 -0.09 -27.50 0.64
N CYS A 86 -0.07 -27.12 1.93
CA CYS A 86 -0.59 -27.97 3.01
C CYS A 86 -1.72 -27.35 3.82
N GLY A 87 -2.12 -26.10 3.55
CA GLY A 87 -3.19 -25.41 4.28
C GLY A 87 -2.82 -24.96 5.69
N ALA A 88 -1.60 -25.15 6.15
CA ALA A 88 -1.17 -24.69 7.48
C ALA A 88 -1.20 -23.18 7.58
N ASP A 89 -1.76 -22.66 8.67
CA ASP A 89 -1.77 -21.23 8.97
C ASP A 89 -0.44 -20.83 9.61
N GLN A 90 0.36 -20.08 8.86
CA GLN A 90 1.70 -19.64 9.27
C GLN A 90 1.69 -18.65 10.45
N VAL A 91 0.54 -18.03 10.74
CA VAL A 91 0.37 -17.17 11.92
C VAL A 91 0.37 -18.02 13.20
N GLN A 92 -0.12 -19.26 13.12
CA GLN A 92 -0.25 -20.16 14.27
C GLN A 92 0.85 -21.23 14.31
N THR A 93 1.21 -21.80 13.15
CA THR A 93 2.11 -22.96 13.08
C THR A 93 2.95 -22.91 11.81
N CYS A 94 4.28 -22.91 11.95
CA CYS A 94 5.16 -22.99 10.80
C CYS A 94 5.10 -24.38 10.15
N CYS A 95 5.03 -24.43 8.82
CA CYS A 95 5.22 -25.64 8.04
C CYS A 95 6.58 -25.63 7.34
N GLN A 96 6.93 -26.74 6.67
CA GLN A 96 8.21 -26.88 5.96
C GLN A 96 8.22 -26.29 4.55
N HIS A 97 7.08 -25.74 4.08
CA HIS A 97 6.96 -25.18 2.75
C HIS A 97 7.34 -23.69 2.75
N TRP A 98 8.23 -23.33 1.83
CA TRP A 98 8.74 -21.96 1.70
C TRP A 98 8.08 -21.25 0.52
N PRO A 99 7.56 -20.02 0.69
CA PRO A 99 7.02 -19.22 -0.41
C PRO A 99 8.03 -19.06 -1.53
N GLY A 100 7.55 -19.15 -2.77
CA GLY A 100 8.38 -19.05 -3.97
C GLY A 100 9.09 -20.35 -4.38
N ARG A 101 8.98 -21.46 -3.62
CA ARG A 101 9.48 -22.79 -4.02
C ARG A 101 8.38 -23.65 -4.59
N GLU A 102 8.77 -24.57 -5.48
CA GLU A 102 7.86 -25.57 -6.04
C GLU A 102 7.89 -26.87 -5.22
N TYR A 103 6.71 -27.44 -5.02
CA TYR A 103 6.48 -28.73 -4.36
C TYR A 103 5.51 -29.53 -5.22
N ASP A 104 5.96 -30.63 -5.78
CA ASP A 104 5.16 -31.49 -6.68
C ASP A 104 4.53 -30.74 -7.87
N GLY A 105 5.31 -29.81 -8.47
CA GLY A 105 4.85 -28.98 -9.60
C GLY A 105 3.90 -27.84 -9.23
N ARG A 106 3.71 -27.57 -7.94
CA ARG A 106 2.89 -26.47 -7.42
C ARG A 106 3.75 -25.42 -6.74
N LEU A 107 3.64 -24.17 -7.17
CA LEU A 107 4.31 -23.05 -6.52
C LEU A 107 3.70 -22.80 -5.14
N CYS A 108 4.55 -22.78 -4.11
CA CYS A 108 4.12 -22.42 -2.77
C CYS A 108 3.90 -20.90 -2.68
N VAL A 109 2.70 -20.51 -2.29
CA VAL A 109 2.34 -19.12 -1.96
C VAL A 109 1.65 -19.08 -0.60
N MET A 110 1.65 -17.91 0.04
CA MET A 110 0.85 -17.66 1.24
C MET A 110 -0.43 -16.94 0.85
N GLU A 111 -1.56 -17.59 1.08
CA GLU A 111 -2.88 -17.02 0.90
C GLU A 111 -3.24 -16.20 2.15
N LEU A 112 -3.26 -14.87 2.00
CA LEU A 112 -3.53 -13.96 3.10
C LEU A 112 -5.04 -13.77 3.26
N ASP A 113 -5.53 -13.91 4.50
CA ASP A 113 -6.94 -13.78 4.82
C ASP A 113 -7.16 -13.02 6.14
N GLY A 114 -8.26 -12.25 6.18
CA GLY A 114 -8.61 -11.43 7.33
C GLY A 114 -7.70 -10.19 7.49
N ALA A 115 -8.17 -9.05 7.05
CA ALA A 115 -7.47 -7.77 7.25
C ALA A 115 -7.45 -7.41 8.75
N LYS A 116 -6.28 -7.22 9.34
CA LYS A 116 -6.12 -6.89 10.76
C LYS A 116 -5.59 -5.48 10.97
N ASP A 117 -4.51 -5.12 10.29
CA ASP A 117 -3.91 -3.78 10.37
C ASP A 117 -3.09 -3.49 9.11
N ALA A 118 -2.85 -2.21 8.85
CA ALA A 118 -1.95 -1.73 7.81
C ALA A 118 -0.96 -0.73 8.42
N TYR A 119 0.30 -0.87 8.11
CA TYR A 119 1.36 -0.10 8.74
C TYR A 119 1.93 0.97 7.82
N GLU A 120 2.31 0.59 6.61
CA GLU A 120 2.97 1.45 5.65
C GLU A 120 2.98 0.84 4.24
N VAL A 121 3.37 1.63 3.26
CA VAL A 121 3.90 1.15 1.98
C VAL A 121 5.32 1.66 1.82
N SER A 122 6.21 0.82 1.33
CA SER A 122 7.61 1.21 1.09
C SER A 122 7.97 1.17 -0.37
N LEU A 123 8.77 2.13 -0.79
CA LEU A 123 9.55 2.05 -2.01
C LEU A 123 10.73 1.13 -1.75
N VAL A 124 10.88 0.09 -2.56
CA VAL A 124 11.85 -1.00 -2.35
C VAL A 124 12.57 -1.37 -3.65
N ALA A 125 13.73 -2.01 -3.54
CA ALA A 125 14.42 -2.54 -4.70
C ALA A 125 13.79 -3.85 -5.21
N VAL A 126 13.25 -4.68 -4.29
CA VAL A 126 12.61 -5.97 -4.62
C VAL A 126 11.33 -6.09 -3.81
N PRO A 127 10.15 -6.14 -4.44
CA PRO A 127 8.89 -6.27 -3.73
C PRO A 127 8.61 -7.71 -3.31
N ALA A 128 7.90 -7.90 -2.21
CA ALA A 128 7.47 -9.22 -1.75
C ALA A 128 6.49 -9.89 -2.74
N GLN A 129 5.68 -9.09 -3.44
CA GLN A 129 4.77 -9.56 -4.47
C GLN A 129 5.26 -9.08 -5.85
N PRO A 130 5.61 -10.00 -6.77
CA PRO A 130 5.97 -9.64 -8.13
C PRO A 130 4.88 -8.78 -8.80
N GLY A 131 5.28 -7.68 -9.44
CA GLY A 131 4.35 -6.76 -10.10
C GLY A 131 3.73 -5.70 -9.17
N ALA A 132 4.05 -5.69 -7.87
CA ALA A 132 3.71 -4.57 -7.00
C ALA A 132 4.61 -3.38 -7.32
N GLY A 133 4.01 -2.27 -7.71
CA GLY A 133 4.77 -1.12 -8.17
C GLY A 133 3.95 0.15 -8.34
N ILE A 134 4.65 1.23 -8.66
CA ILE A 134 4.06 2.54 -8.89
C ILE A 134 3.43 2.57 -10.28
N VAL A 135 2.14 2.79 -10.32
CA VAL A 135 1.42 3.12 -11.54
C VAL A 135 1.42 4.64 -11.66
N LYS A 136 2.15 5.18 -12.64
CA LYS A 136 2.13 6.62 -12.90
C LYS A 136 0.71 7.03 -13.26
N SER A 137 0.09 7.84 -12.41
CA SER A 137 -1.15 8.51 -12.75
C SER A 137 -0.92 9.34 -14.01
N LYS A 138 -1.90 9.37 -14.93
CA LYS A 138 -1.90 10.14 -16.19
C LYS A 138 -1.77 11.67 -15.99
N ARG A 139 -1.61 12.16 -14.76
CA ARG A 139 -1.57 13.58 -14.38
C ARG A 139 -0.33 14.34 -14.83
N TYR A 140 0.75 13.66 -15.22
CA TYR A 140 1.89 14.33 -15.82
C TYR A 140 1.73 14.39 -17.34
N GLY A 141 0.89 15.36 -17.82
CA GLY A 141 0.72 15.68 -19.22
C GLY A 141 -0.55 15.15 -19.91
N GLY A 142 -1.49 14.54 -19.19
CA GLY A 142 -2.82 14.16 -19.71
C GLY A 142 -3.88 15.19 -19.31
N ARG A 143 -4.76 15.57 -20.23
CA ARG A 143 -5.94 16.35 -19.92
C ARG A 143 -6.75 15.66 -18.83
N GLU A 144 -7.11 16.40 -17.77
CA GLU A 144 -8.04 15.96 -16.74
C GLU A 144 -9.31 15.39 -17.39
N SER A 145 -9.77 14.22 -16.94
CA SER A 145 -11.13 13.80 -17.25
C SER A 145 -12.09 14.68 -16.43
N PRO A 146 -13.22 15.10 -16.99
CA PRO A 146 -14.13 16.05 -16.33
C PRO A 146 -14.78 15.53 -15.04
N ASP A 147 -14.60 14.24 -14.72
CA ASP A 147 -15.28 13.56 -13.61
C ASP A 147 -14.38 13.20 -12.41
N GLU A 148 -13.08 13.57 -12.43
CA GLU A 148 -12.22 13.40 -11.26
C GLU A 148 -12.12 14.71 -10.47
N PRO A 149 -12.32 14.67 -9.12
CA PRO A 149 -12.14 15.86 -8.29
C PRO A 149 -10.71 16.39 -8.42
N GLY A 150 -10.55 17.70 -8.56
CA GLY A 150 -9.26 18.37 -8.68
C GLY A 150 -8.35 18.09 -7.48
N ASP A 151 -7.02 18.22 -7.66
CA ASP A 151 -6.03 17.95 -6.61
C ASP A 151 -6.30 18.76 -5.33
N ASP A 152 -6.75 20.00 -5.47
CA ASP A 152 -7.12 20.85 -4.32
C ASP A 152 -8.35 20.33 -3.59
N GLU A 153 -9.35 19.79 -4.29
CA GLU A 153 -10.58 19.25 -3.71
C GLU A 153 -10.30 17.94 -2.98
N VAL A 154 -9.47 17.08 -3.55
CA VAL A 154 -9.02 15.81 -2.93
C VAL A 154 -8.19 16.12 -1.69
N PHE A 155 -7.29 17.10 -1.73
CA PHE A 155 -6.51 17.54 -0.59
C PHE A 155 -7.40 18.11 0.53
N GLN A 156 -8.39 18.95 0.20
CA GLN A 156 -9.34 19.49 1.17
C GLN A 156 -10.21 18.39 1.80
N LEU A 157 -10.64 17.40 1.02
CA LEU A 157 -11.38 16.24 1.54
C LEU A 157 -10.51 15.37 2.47
N ALA A 158 -9.23 15.22 2.18
CA ALA A 158 -8.30 14.49 3.05
C ALA A 158 -8.04 15.22 4.37
N MET A 159 -7.85 16.54 4.32
CA MET A 159 -7.69 17.38 5.51
C MET A 159 -8.95 17.40 6.37
N ALA A 160 -10.14 17.53 5.77
CA ALA A 160 -11.40 17.50 6.49
C ALA A 160 -11.67 16.15 7.18
N ARG A 161 -11.22 15.03 6.60
CA ARG A 161 -11.28 13.71 7.23
C ARG A 161 -10.34 13.62 8.43
N GLN A 162 -9.13 14.12 8.30
CA GLN A 162 -8.16 14.13 9.39
C GLN A 162 -8.66 14.96 10.58
N GLU A 163 -9.24 16.13 10.33
CA GLU A 163 -9.87 16.95 11.37
C GLU A 163 -11.05 16.25 12.06
N GLN A 164 -11.87 15.50 11.31
CA GLN A 164 -12.95 14.70 11.88
C GLN A 164 -12.45 13.54 12.74
N GLU A 165 -11.34 12.90 12.36
CA GLU A 165 -10.72 11.84 13.14
C GLU A 165 -10.07 12.41 14.41
N GLU A 166 -9.39 13.54 14.35
CA GLU A 166 -8.82 14.22 15.52
C GLU A 166 -9.91 14.66 16.51
N MET A 167 -11.06 15.16 16.02
CA MET A 167 -12.20 15.46 16.89
C MET A 167 -12.85 14.21 17.50
N ARG A 168 -12.76 13.07 16.84
CA ARG A 168 -13.32 11.80 17.33
C ARG A 168 -12.45 11.15 18.42
N TYR A 169 -11.16 11.32 18.34
CA TYR A 169 -10.18 10.69 19.25
C TYR A 169 -9.56 11.68 20.25
N GLY A 170 -9.61 12.99 19.99
CA GLY A 170 -9.12 14.05 20.90
C GLY A 170 -10.03 14.38 22.08
N GLY A 171 -11.18 13.72 22.20
CA GLY A 171 -12.17 13.97 23.26
C GLY A 171 -12.00 13.14 24.54
N ASN A 172 -10.90 12.41 24.74
CA ASN A 172 -10.70 11.50 25.88
C ASN A 172 -9.43 11.79 26.69
N GLU A 173 -9.05 13.05 26.85
CA GLU A 173 -8.09 13.44 27.88
C GLU A 173 -8.74 14.51 28.77
N LEU A 174 -9.43 14.06 29.82
CA LEU A 174 -9.59 14.72 31.13
C LEU A 174 -9.90 13.65 32.17
#